data_ffdc467e031a1be22a0a8976cdcf9f73
#
_entry.id   ffdc467e031a1be22a0a8976cdcf9f73
#
_cell.length_a   1.000
_cell.length_b   1.000
_cell.length_c   1.000
_cell.angle_alpha   90.00
_cell.angle_beta   90.00
_cell.angle_gamma   90.00
#
_symmetry.space_group_name_H-M   'P 1'
#
loop_
_entity.id
_entity.type
_entity.pdbx_description
1 polymer ?
#
loop_
_entity_poly.entity_id
_entity_poly.type
_entity_poly.pdbx_seq_one_letter_code
_entity_poly.pdbx_strand_id
1 'polypeptide(L)'
;AYRLDGEPTYALEGSVFVAGSAINWLREKLKIFQSDDQTEAAYERCGGDSNGVYFIPAFTGLGAPHWDPAARASISGLTLDSEREHIITALLQGISLQTMELCNSMTKDGVVLQEIRIDGGMAKNNSFCQCLADLTRYKVSRPADTESTVRGAAVLAGLGSGKFSGLESATRNWTLDTLFEPSLIMEKRDDIVS
;
A
#
# COMPACT_ATOMS: atom_id res chain seq x y z
N ALA A 1 -6.38 -17.67 -5.06
CA ALA A 1 -6.27 -18.72 -6.08
C ALA A 1 -7.52 -18.74 -6.95
N TYR A 2 -7.40 -19.14 -8.21
CA TYR A 2 -8.53 -19.41 -9.12
C TYR A 2 -8.26 -20.68 -9.91
N ARG A 3 -9.32 -21.22 -10.55
CA ARG A 3 -9.20 -22.37 -11.46
C ARG A 3 -9.84 -21.99 -12.79
N LEU A 4 -9.10 -22.18 -13.87
CA LEU A 4 -9.56 -21.96 -15.24
C LEU A 4 -9.27 -23.23 -16.05
N ASP A 5 -10.27 -23.73 -16.79
CA ASP A 5 -10.18 -24.94 -17.62
C ASP A 5 -9.61 -26.16 -16.88
N GLY A 6 -9.94 -26.29 -15.60
CA GLY A 6 -9.45 -27.36 -14.73
C GLY A 6 -8.08 -27.13 -14.09
N GLU A 7 -7.31 -26.12 -14.56
CA GLU A 7 -5.97 -25.83 -14.06
C GLU A 7 -6.03 -24.82 -12.91
N PRO A 8 -5.47 -25.14 -11.73
CA PRO A 8 -5.42 -24.21 -10.61
C PRO A 8 -4.25 -23.24 -10.75
N THR A 9 -4.52 -21.96 -10.45
CA THR A 9 -3.48 -20.94 -10.26
C THR A 9 -3.45 -20.55 -8.80
N TYR A 10 -2.28 -20.69 -8.17
CA TYR A 10 -2.07 -20.34 -6.77
C TYR A 10 -1.44 -18.97 -6.64
N ALA A 11 -1.72 -18.30 -5.53
CA ALA A 11 -1.07 -17.08 -5.12
C ALA A 11 -0.60 -17.20 -3.67
N LEU A 12 0.58 -16.67 -3.37
CA LEU A 12 0.98 -16.39 -2.01
C LEU A 12 0.35 -15.06 -1.62
N GLU A 13 -0.32 -15.04 -0.48
CA GLU A 13 -0.98 -13.85 0.06
C GLU A 13 -0.40 -13.50 1.41
N GLY A 14 -0.16 -12.22 1.63
CA GLY A 14 0.17 -11.67 2.94
C GLY A 14 -0.76 -10.50 3.22
N SER A 15 -1.03 -10.23 4.49
CA SER A 15 -2.03 -9.25 4.89
C SER A 15 -1.44 -8.15 5.75
N VAL A 16 -1.60 -6.90 5.29
CA VAL A 16 -1.52 -5.69 6.11
C VAL A 16 -2.95 -5.35 6.53
N PHE A 17 -3.29 -5.54 7.80
CA PHE A 17 -4.70 -5.50 8.25
C PHE A 17 -5.32 -4.11 8.15
N VAL A 18 -4.52 -3.05 8.30
CA VAL A 18 -5.01 -1.68 8.38
C VAL A 18 -4.15 -0.77 7.50
N ALA A 19 -4.77 -0.26 6.43
CA ALA A 19 -4.18 0.72 5.53
C ALA A 19 -5.13 1.92 5.38
N GLY A 20 -5.99 1.95 4.38
CA GLY A 20 -6.95 3.04 4.15
C GLY A 20 -7.89 3.31 5.33
N SER A 21 -8.21 2.30 6.14
CA SER A 21 -8.99 2.47 7.37
C SER A 21 -8.29 3.33 8.43
N ALA A 22 -6.96 3.35 8.48
CA ALA A 22 -6.21 4.25 9.36
C ALA A 22 -6.30 5.71 8.89
N ILE A 23 -6.29 5.95 7.58
CA ILE A 23 -6.54 7.27 6.98
C ILE A 23 -7.93 7.75 7.38
N ASN A 24 -8.95 6.90 7.22
CA ASN A 24 -10.31 7.22 7.64
C ASN A 24 -10.41 7.52 9.14
N TRP A 25 -9.67 6.79 9.98
CA TRP A 25 -9.63 7.02 11.42
C TRP A 25 -9.05 8.40 11.76
N LEU A 26 -7.94 8.82 11.13
CA LEU A 26 -7.38 10.16 11.30
C LEU A 26 -8.38 11.25 10.89
N ARG A 27 -9.10 11.03 9.78
CA ARG A 27 -10.12 11.97 9.27
C ARG A 27 -11.36 12.04 10.17
N GLU A 28 -11.96 10.89 10.50
CA GLU A 28 -13.28 10.84 11.12
C GLU A 28 -13.25 10.91 12.64
N LYS A 29 -12.22 10.34 13.26
CA LYS A 29 -12.12 10.27 14.73
C LYS A 29 -11.25 11.37 15.30
N LEU A 30 -10.03 11.55 14.77
CA LEU A 30 -9.13 12.62 15.23
C LEU A 30 -9.38 13.95 14.53
N LYS A 31 -10.06 13.97 13.36
CA LYS A 31 -10.40 15.17 12.58
C LYS A 31 -9.17 16.02 12.23
N ILE A 32 -8.04 15.36 11.99
CA ILE A 32 -6.76 16.00 11.66
C ILE A 32 -6.82 16.66 10.27
N PHE A 33 -7.62 16.09 9.36
CA PHE A 33 -7.88 16.63 8.01
C PHE A 33 -9.34 16.34 7.61
N GLN A 34 -9.81 16.93 6.50
CA GLN A 34 -11.19 16.84 6.04
C GLN A 34 -11.38 16.01 4.76
N SER A 35 -10.39 16.02 3.87
CA SER A 35 -10.45 15.36 2.56
C SER A 35 -9.14 14.63 2.28
N ASP A 36 -9.20 13.58 1.46
CA ASP A 36 -8.06 12.67 1.23
C ASP A 36 -6.89 13.35 0.49
N ASP A 37 -7.16 14.37 -0.34
CA ASP A 37 -6.16 15.20 -1.00
C ASP A 37 -5.24 15.95 0.00
N GLN A 38 -5.74 16.24 1.20
CA GLN A 38 -4.94 16.86 2.26
C GLN A 38 -3.84 15.94 2.79
N THR A 39 -3.96 14.64 2.63
CA THR A 39 -2.90 13.70 3.03
C THR A 39 -1.69 13.78 2.09
N GLU A 40 -1.93 13.92 0.79
CA GLU A 40 -0.89 14.17 -0.20
C GLU A 40 -0.19 15.52 0.05
N ALA A 41 -0.97 16.59 0.20
CA ALA A 41 -0.46 17.92 0.51
C ALA A 41 0.33 17.98 1.84
N ALA A 42 -0.05 17.19 2.85
CA ALA A 42 0.68 17.10 4.12
C ALA A 42 2.05 16.46 3.91
N TYR A 43 2.10 15.32 3.21
CA TYR A 43 3.35 14.62 2.89
C TYR A 43 4.31 15.52 2.09
N GLU A 44 3.80 16.22 1.07
CA GLU A 44 4.58 17.14 0.25
C GLU A 44 5.15 18.31 1.07
N ARG A 45 4.36 18.91 1.98
CA ARG A 45 4.80 20.00 2.86
C ARG A 45 5.95 19.59 3.75
N CYS A 46 5.94 18.37 4.27
CA CYS A 46 7.02 17.83 5.09
C CYS A 46 8.20 17.31 4.24
N GLY A 47 8.08 17.30 2.89
CA GLY A 47 9.09 16.68 2.02
C GLY A 47 9.30 15.19 2.32
N GLY A 48 8.26 14.51 2.81
CA GLY A 48 8.31 13.12 3.24
C GLY A 48 9.03 12.87 4.58
N ASP A 49 9.31 13.92 5.34
CA ASP A 49 9.93 13.82 6.67
C ASP A 49 8.85 13.85 7.76
N SER A 50 8.79 12.83 8.59
CA SER A 50 7.87 12.76 9.73
C SER A 50 8.41 13.45 10.99
N ASN A 51 9.59 14.07 10.92
CA ASN A 51 10.26 14.75 12.04
C ASN A 51 10.39 13.85 13.29
N GLY A 52 10.81 12.59 13.08
CA GLY A 52 10.98 11.61 14.16
C GLY A 52 9.67 11.04 14.72
N VAL A 53 8.52 11.36 14.12
CA VAL A 53 7.25 10.73 14.49
C VAL A 53 7.12 9.38 13.79
N TYR A 54 6.77 8.35 14.54
CA TYR A 54 6.47 7.00 14.05
C TYR A 54 5.02 6.65 14.30
N PHE A 55 4.36 6.06 13.31
CA PHE A 55 3.00 5.57 13.43
C PHE A 55 2.96 4.08 13.09
N ILE A 56 2.59 3.25 14.08
CA ILE A 56 2.34 1.82 13.87
C ILE A 56 0.82 1.62 13.75
N PRO A 57 0.27 1.33 12.56
CA PRO A 57 -1.19 1.26 12.35
C PRO A 57 -1.79 -0.10 12.73
N ALA A 58 -1.41 -0.65 13.88
CA ALA A 58 -1.84 -1.97 14.36
C ALA A 58 -3.20 -1.93 15.09
N PHE A 59 -4.21 -1.25 14.55
CA PHE A 59 -5.52 -1.08 15.19
C PHE A 59 -6.22 -2.40 15.53
N THR A 60 -6.00 -3.42 14.72
CA THR A 60 -6.59 -4.76 14.89
C THR A 60 -5.53 -5.86 15.04
N GLY A 61 -4.35 -5.47 15.51
CA GLY A 61 -3.18 -6.35 15.57
C GLY A 61 -2.27 -6.19 14.36
N LEU A 62 -1.17 -6.94 14.37
CA LEU A 62 -0.24 -7.05 13.25
C LEU A 62 -0.47 -8.37 12.52
N GLY A 63 -0.50 -8.30 11.18
CA GLY A 63 -0.55 -9.44 10.28
C GLY A 63 0.83 -10.06 10.05
N ALA A 64 1.05 -10.62 8.87
CA ALA A 64 2.35 -11.16 8.49
C ALA A 64 3.43 -10.07 8.48
N PRO A 65 4.69 -10.36 8.90
CA PRO A 65 5.17 -11.64 9.42
C PRO A 65 4.96 -11.85 10.93
N HIS A 66 4.46 -10.85 11.66
CA HIS A 66 4.45 -10.84 13.13
C HIS A 66 3.37 -11.71 13.75
N TRP A 67 2.18 -11.76 13.14
CA TRP A 67 1.01 -12.49 13.60
C TRP A 67 0.67 -12.22 15.09
N ASP A 68 0.78 -10.92 15.49
CA ASP A 68 0.47 -10.46 16.85
C ASP A 68 -0.93 -9.82 16.92
N PRO A 69 -1.96 -10.57 17.36
CA PRO A 69 -3.31 -10.04 17.52
C PRO A 69 -3.46 -9.09 18.71
N ALA A 70 -2.48 -9.06 19.63
CA ALA A 70 -2.50 -8.21 20.80
C ALA A 70 -1.89 -6.82 20.55
N ALA A 71 -1.10 -6.65 19.49
CA ALA A 71 -0.56 -5.34 19.10
C ALA A 71 -1.68 -4.31 18.91
N ARG A 72 -1.38 -3.07 19.25
CA ARG A 72 -2.30 -1.95 19.06
C ARG A 72 -1.58 -0.80 18.39
N ALA A 73 -2.37 0.02 17.67
CA ALA A 73 -1.85 1.22 17.03
C ALA A 73 -1.19 2.16 18.03
N SER A 74 -0.07 2.73 17.64
CA SER A 74 0.67 3.67 18.46
C SER A 74 1.27 4.79 17.62
N ILE A 75 1.42 5.96 18.24
CA ILE A 75 2.15 7.10 17.70
C ILE A 75 3.24 7.41 18.72
N SER A 76 4.49 7.48 18.29
CA SER A 76 5.64 7.78 19.13
C SER A 76 6.52 8.85 18.50
N GLY A 77 7.50 9.37 19.27
CA GLY A 77 8.42 10.40 18.78
C GLY A 77 7.85 11.82 18.74
N LEU A 78 6.67 12.06 19.33
CA LEU A 78 6.07 13.41 19.37
C LEU A 78 6.90 14.36 20.23
N THR A 79 7.13 15.56 19.69
CA THR A 79 7.76 16.71 20.37
C THR A 79 6.83 17.92 20.29
N LEU A 80 7.21 19.03 20.91
CA LEU A 80 6.43 20.29 20.80
C LEU A 80 6.43 20.88 19.38
N ASP A 81 7.37 20.45 18.54
CA ASP A 81 7.47 20.87 17.13
C ASP A 81 6.70 19.94 16.18
N SER A 82 6.08 18.88 16.72
CA SER A 82 5.31 17.96 15.91
C SER A 82 3.99 18.58 15.48
N GLU A 83 3.71 18.54 14.19
CA GLU A 83 2.49 19.03 13.56
C GLU A 83 1.64 17.87 13.05
N ARG A 84 0.39 18.15 12.67
CA ARG A 84 -0.52 17.16 12.10
C ARG A 84 0.03 16.52 10.81
N GLU A 85 0.78 17.32 10.03
CA GLU A 85 1.43 16.88 8.79
C GLU A 85 2.46 15.79 9.05
N HIS A 86 3.22 15.90 10.15
CA HIS A 86 4.18 14.86 10.57
C HIS A 86 3.45 13.55 10.94
N ILE A 87 2.29 13.63 11.61
CA ILE A 87 1.49 12.45 11.97
C ILE A 87 0.93 11.77 10.72
N ILE A 88 0.44 12.55 9.73
CA ILE A 88 -0.05 12.03 8.46
C ILE A 88 1.09 11.35 7.69
N THR A 89 2.24 12.01 7.58
CA THR A 89 3.44 11.48 6.93
C THR A 89 3.90 10.18 7.58
N ALA A 90 3.96 10.15 8.92
CA ALA A 90 4.31 8.96 9.69
C ALA A 90 3.35 7.79 9.44
N LEU A 91 2.03 8.06 9.27
CA LEU A 91 1.08 7.01 8.93
C LEU A 91 1.33 6.43 7.53
N LEU A 92 1.57 7.28 6.52
CA LEU A 92 1.86 6.81 5.15
C LEU A 92 3.16 5.99 5.13
N GLN A 93 4.18 6.42 5.86
CA GLN A 93 5.43 5.66 6.06
C GLN A 93 5.17 4.35 6.79
N GLY A 94 4.40 4.35 7.88
CA GLY A 94 4.10 3.15 8.66
C GLY A 94 3.39 2.06 7.86
N ILE A 95 2.45 2.43 6.98
CA ILE A 95 1.79 1.49 6.05
C ILE A 95 2.80 0.96 5.02
N SER A 96 3.66 1.84 4.50
CA SER A 96 4.69 1.45 3.53
C SER A 96 5.75 0.54 4.16
N LEU A 97 6.14 0.77 5.42
CA LEU A 97 7.07 -0.08 6.17
C LEU A 97 6.50 -1.47 6.44
N GLN A 98 5.22 -1.57 6.84
CA GLN A 98 4.56 -2.88 6.98
C GLN A 98 4.52 -3.63 5.65
N THR A 99 4.28 -2.93 4.54
CA THR A 99 4.32 -3.54 3.20
C THR A 99 5.73 -3.99 2.84
N MET A 100 6.76 -3.21 3.19
CA MET A 100 8.16 -3.60 3.00
C MET A 100 8.51 -4.87 3.78
N GLU A 101 8.11 -4.98 5.06
CA GLU A 101 8.32 -6.18 5.87
C GLU A 101 7.64 -7.39 5.26
N LEU A 102 6.42 -7.24 4.75
CA LEU A 102 5.70 -8.28 4.04
C LEU A 102 6.44 -8.73 2.78
N CYS A 103 6.89 -7.78 1.94
CA CYS A 103 7.68 -8.07 0.75
C CYS A 103 8.99 -8.81 1.11
N ASN A 104 9.66 -8.37 2.15
CA ASN A 104 10.88 -9.02 2.65
C ASN A 104 10.62 -10.45 3.13
N SER A 105 9.49 -10.69 3.80
CA SER A 105 9.08 -12.02 4.24
C SER A 105 8.81 -12.93 3.05
N MET A 106 8.04 -12.47 2.06
CA MET A 106 7.77 -13.23 0.83
C MET A 106 9.05 -13.56 0.06
N THR A 107 10.00 -12.63 0.01
CA THR A 107 11.28 -12.87 -0.64
C THR A 107 12.12 -13.93 0.09
N LYS A 108 12.10 -13.93 1.43
CA LYS A 108 12.73 -14.98 2.25
C LYS A 108 12.11 -16.36 2.00
N ASP A 109 10.82 -16.41 1.69
CA ASP A 109 10.09 -17.62 1.32
C ASP A 109 10.32 -18.04 -0.16
N GLY A 110 11.21 -17.33 -0.86
CA GLY A 110 11.62 -17.68 -2.22
C GLY A 110 10.81 -17.02 -3.34
N VAL A 111 9.92 -16.08 -3.02
CA VAL A 111 9.18 -15.32 -4.03
C VAL A 111 10.09 -14.28 -4.67
N VAL A 112 10.14 -14.27 -6.01
CA VAL A 112 10.85 -13.23 -6.76
C VAL A 112 9.88 -12.10 -7.07
N LEU A 113 9.94 -11.03 -6.28
CA LEU A 113 9.15 -9.82 -6.50
C LEU A 113 9.83 -8.95 -7.57
N GLN A 114 9.07 -8.54 -8.59
CA GLN A 114 9.57 -7.66 -9.67
C GLN A 114 9.01 -6.24 -9.55
N GLU A 115 7.74 -6.13 -9.20
CA GLU A 115 7.04 -4.86 -9.02
C GLU A 115 5.90 -5.02 -8.00
N ILE A 116 5.42 -3.91 -7.47
CA ILE A 116 4.20 -3.82 -6.68
C ILE A 116 3.12 -3.19 -7.57
N ARG A 117 1.98 -3.84 -7.70
CA ARG A 117 0.79 -3.27 -8.33
C ARG A 117 -0.19 -2.85 -7.25
N ILE A 118 -0.60 -1.59 -7.30
CA ILE A 118 -1.47 -0.99 -6.28
C ILE A 118 -2.83 -0.65 -6.88
N ASP A 119 -3.90 -0.89 -6.10
CA ASP A 119 -5.26 -0.50 -6.45
C ASP A 119 -6.03 0.04 -5.23
N GLY A 120 -7.31 0.36 -5.45
CA GLY A 120 -8.18 0.92 -4.40
C GLY A 120 -7.96 2.40 -4.12
N GLY A 121 -8.59 2.89 -3.06
CA GLY A 121 -8.64 4.31 -2.72
C GLY A 121 -7.27 4.95 -2.48
N MET A 122 -6.38 4.26 -1.77
CA MET A 122 -5.04 4.79 -1.45
C MET A 122 -4.13 4.89 -2.69
N ALA A 123 -4.39 4.11 -3.74
CA ALA A 123 -3.63 4.20 -4.98
C ALA A 123 -3.76 5.57 -5.67
N LYS A 124 -4.80 6.34 -5.36
CA LYS A 124 -5.03 7.69 -5.90
C LYS A 124 -4.09 8.75 -5.31
N ASN A 125 -3.44 8.46 -4.19
CA ASN A 125 -2.49 9.36 -3.52
C ASN A 125 -1.08 9.11 -4.10
N ASN A 126 -0.55 10.08 -4.86
CA ASN A 126 0.78 9.95 -5.50
C ASN A 126 1.90 9.91 -4.46
N SER A 127 1.81 10.71 -3.40
CA SER A 127 2.80 10.75 -2.32
C SER A 127 2.88 9.41 -1.60
N PHE A 128 1.75 8.73 -1.38
CA PHE A 128 1.74 7.38 -0.82
C PHE A 128 2.38 6.37 -1.78
N CYS A 129 2.02 6.40 -3.07
CA CYS A 129 2.61 5.50 -4.07
C CYS A 129 4.13 5.69 -4.18
N GLN A 130 4.60 6.94 -4.14
CA GLN A 130 6.03 7.25 -4.15
C GLN A 130 6.72 6.80 -2.87
N CYS A 131 6.13 7.08 -1.69
CA CYS A 131 6.63 6.60 -0.40
C CYS A 131 6.76 5.07 -0.37
N LEU A 132 5.76 4.37 -0.89
CA LEU A 132 5.78 2.92 -1.00
C LEU A 132 6.94 2.44 -1.90
N ALA A 133 7.13 3.04 -3.07
CA ALA A 133 8.25 2.72 -3.96
C ALA A 133 9.60 2.99 -3.29
N ASP A 134 9.74 4.13 -2.64
CA ASP A 134 10.98 4.56 -1.99
C ASP A 134 11.39 3.63 -0.84
N LEU A 135 10.45 3.26 0.03
CA LEU A 135 10.73 2.42 1.20
C LEU A 135 10.91 0.95 0.83
N THR A 136 10.07 0.41 -0.07
CA THR A 136 10.17 -0.99 -0.50
C THR A 136 11.29 -1.26 -1.49
N ARG A 137 11.76 -0.24 -2.21
CA ARG A 137 12.71 -0.32 -3.33
C ARG A 137 12.19 -1.09 -4.54
N TYR A 138 10.90 -1.34 -4.61
CA TYR A 138 10.23 -1.87 -5.78
C TYR A 138 9.56 -0.76 -6.57
N LYS A 139 9.46 -0.95 -7.89
CA LYS A 139 8.59 -0.13 -8.73
C LYS A 139 7.14 -0.35 -8.31
N VAL A 140 6.36 0.74 -8.23
CA VAL A 140 4.93 0.69 -7.92
C VAL A 140 4.14 1.12 -9.14
N SER A 141 3.33 0.21 -9.67
CA SER A 141 2.48 0.43 -10.85
C SER A 141 1.04 0.69 -10.41
N ARG A 142 0.50 1.83 -10.83
CA ARG A 142 -0.93 2.16 -10.67
C ARG A 142 -1.64 1.97 -12.00
N PRO A 143 -2.70 1.15 -12.07
CA PRO A 143 -3.53 1.05 -13.26
C PRO A 143 -4.43 2.28 -13.43
N ALA A 144 -4.86 2.56 -14.65
CA ALA A 144 -5.84 3.61 -14.93
C ALA A 144 -7.21 3.35 -14.29
N ASP A 145 -7.57 2.08 -14.12
CA ASP A 145 -8.74 1.65 -13.36
C ASP A 145 -8.28 1.02 -12.04
N THR A 146 -8.53 1.71 -10.94
CA THR A 146 -8.14 1.28 -9.58
C THR A 146 -9.15 0.35 -8.91
N GLU A 147 -10.17 -0.15 -9.63
CA GLU A 147 -11.17 -1.09 -9.12
C GLU A 147 -10.85 -2.53 -9.58
N SER A 148 -9.61 -2.98 -9.37
CA SER A 148 -9.10 -4.26 -9.88
C SER A 148 -9.89 -5.47 -9.41
N THR A 149 -10.44 -5.45 -8.20
CA THR A 149 -11.23 -6.56 -7.64
C THR A 149 -12.53 -6.78 -8.42
N VAL A 150 -13.29 -5.72 -8.67
CA VAL A 150 -14.54 -5.78 -9.45
C VAL A 150 -14.24 -6.19 -10.88
N ARG A 151 -13.18 -5.63 -11.47
CA ARG A 151 -12.73 -5.97 -12.81
C ARG A 151 -12.32 -7.44 -12.92
N GLY A 152 -11.59 -7.96 -11.95
CA GLY A 152 -11.21 -9.38 -11.91
C GLY A 152 -12.41 -10.31 -11.88
N ALA A 153 -13.42 -10.01 -11.06
CA ALA A 153 -14.67 -10.75 -11.02
C ALA A 153 -15.41 -10.69 -12.37
N ALA A 154 -15.47 -9.53 -13.01
CA ALA A 154 -16.10 -9.36 -14.32
C ALA A 154 -15.36 -10.15 -15.42
N VAL A 155 -14.03 -10.18 -15.38
CA VAL A 155 -13.20 -10.98 -16.30
C VAL A 155 -13.51 -12.47 -16.15
N LEU A 156 -13.53 -13.00 -14.94
CA LEU A 156 -13.84 -14.40 -14.67
C LEU A 156 -15.26 -14.76 -15.10
N ALA A 157 -16.25 -13.89 -14.84
CA ALA A 157 -17.62 -14.09 -15.32
C ALA A 157 -17.72 -14.08 -16.85
N GLY A 158 -16.98 -13.18 -17.51
CA GLY A 158 -16.90 -13.12 -18.98
C GLY A 158 -16.26 -14.35 -19.61
N LEU A 159 -15.24 -14.93 -18.98
CA LEU A 159 -14.64 -16.19 -19.38
C LEU A 159 -15.63 -17.35 -19.20
N GLY A 160 -16.27 -17.47 -18.04
CA GLY A 160 -17.24 -18.53 -17.75
C GLY A 160 -18.48 -18.48 -18.63
N SER A 161 -18.89 -17.30 -19.11
CA SER A 161 -20.02 -17.13 -20.03
C SER A 161 -19.62 -17.26 -21.51
N GLY A 162 -18.34 -17.47 -21.83
CA GLY A 162 -17.84 -17.55 -23.20
C GLY A 162 -17.75 -16.20 -23.92
N LYS A 163 -17.92 -15.07 -23.22
CA LYS A 163 -17.78 -13.73 -23.80
C LYS A 163 -16.32 -13.42 -24.19
N PHE A 164 -15.37 -13.97 -23.44
CA PHE A 164 -13.94 -13.90 -23.73
C PHE A 164 -13.42 -15.28 -24.10
N SER A 165 -12.54 -15.34 -25.09
CA SER A 165 -11.94 -16.59 -25.56
C SER A 165 -10.77 -17.07 -24.71
N GLY A 166 -10.28 -16.25 -23.77
CA GLY A 166 -9.16 -16.57 -22.88
C GLY A 166 -8.73 -15.34 -22.07
N LEU A 167 -7.83 -15.55 -21.09
CA LEU A 167 -7.32 -14.50 -20.20
C LEU A 167 -6.68 -13.33 -20.96
N GLU A 168 -5.90 -13.62 -21.99
CA GLU A 168 -5.25 -12.58 -22.79
C GLU A 168 -6.27 -11.61 -23.41
N SER A 169 -7.35 -12.15 -24.00
CA SER A 169 -8.42 -11.32 -24.58
C SER A 169 -9.19 -10.53 -23.53
N ALA A 170 -9.37 -11.11 -22.34
CA ALA A 170 -10.12 -10.51 -21.24
C ALA A 170 -9.33 -9.41 -20.49
N THR A 171 -7.99 -9.51 -20.48
CA THR A 171 -7.11 -8.57 -19.78
C THR A 171 -6.49 -7.51 -20.68
N ARG A 172 -6.74 -7.56 -21.98
CA ARG A 172 -6.17 -6.63 -23.00
C ARG A 172 -6.38 -5.14 -22.69
N ASN A 173 -7.45 -4.81 -21.97
CA ASN A 173 -7.80 -3.44 -21.59
C ASN A 173 -7.14 -2.96 -20.28
N TRP A 174 -6.20 -3.74 -19.72
CA TRP A 174 -5.40 -3.23 -18.60
C TRP A 174 -4.41 -2.19 -19.15
N THR A 175 -4.43 -1.00 -18.58
CA THR A 175 -3.52 0.09 -18.96
C THR A 175 -2.85 0.65 -17.72
N LEU A 176 -1.56 0.93 -17.83
CA LEU A 176 -0.79 1.62 -16.81
C LEU A 176 -1.17 3.11 -16.84
N ASP A 177 -1.47 3.69 -15.67
CA ASP A 177 -1.61 5.14 -15.50
C ASP A 177 -0.25 5.75 -15.13
N THR A 178 0.30 5.33 -14.01
CA THR A 178 1.55 5.89 -13.48
C THR A 178 2.46 4.78 -12.96
N LEU A 179 3.76 4.93 -13.22
CA LEU A 179 4.84 4.11 -12.65
C LEU A 179 5.65 4.99 -11.69
N PHE A 180 5.70 4.58 -10.43
CA PHE A 180 6.54 5.20 -9.41
C PHE A 180 7.82 4.38 -9.25
N GLU A 181 8.96 5.01 -9.47
CA GLU A 181 10.27 4.40 -9.29
C GLU A 181 10.91 4.91 -7.99
N PRO A 182 11.70 4.07 -7.28
CA PRO A 182 12.41 4.50 -6.10
C PRO A 182 13.32 5.70 -6.40
N SER A 183 13.11 6.80 -5.72
CA SER A 183 13.83 8.06 -5.91
C SER A 183 14.54 8.56 -4.64
N LEU A 184 14.10 8.11 -3.46
CA LEU A 184 14.69 8.50 -2.19
C LEU A 184 16.12 7.94 -2.09
N ILE A 185 17.06 8.78 -1.69
CA ILE A 185 18.45 8.35 -1.45
C ILE A 185 18.51 7.37 -0.27
N MET A 186 19.47 6.43 -0.32
CA MET A 186 19.56 5.35 0.67
C MET A 186 19.73 5.84 2.10
N GLU A 187 20.53 6.88 2.31
CA GLU A 187 20.77 7.46 3.64
C GLU A 187 19.44 7.89 4.30
N LYS A 188 18.63 8.69 3.59
CA LYS A 188 17.31 9.12 4.11
C LYS A 188 16.34 7.97 4.31
N ARG A 189 16.38 6.96 3.43
CA ARG A 189 15.57 5.77 3.60
C ARG A 189 15.97 5.02 4.87
N ASP A 190 17.26 4.83 5.08
CA ASP A 190 17.77 4.07 6.22
C ASP A 190 17.46 4.79 7.56
N ASP A 191 17.43 6.12 7.57
CA ASP A 191 16.96 6.93 8.71
C ASP A 191 15.49 6.65 9.05
N ILE A 192 14.62 6.42 8.03
CA ILE A 192 13.20 6.10 8.25
C ILE A 192 13.03 4.65 8.71
N VAL A 193 13.88 3.74 8.23
CA VAL A 193 13.78 2.29 8.47
C VAL A 193 14.44 1.88 9.79
N SER A 194 15.39 2.66 10.32
CA SER A 194 16.11 2.39 11.58
C SER A 194 15.24 2.60 12.81
#